data_a5860ff8cf6042aa0c230ca9462474a8
#
_entry.id   a5860ff8cf6042aa0c230ca9462474a8
#
_cell.length_a   1.000
_cell.length_b   1.000
_cell.length_c   1.000
_cell.angle_alpha   90.00
_cell.angle_beta   90.00
_cell.angle_gamma   90.00
#
_symmetry.space_group_name_H-M   'P 1'
#
loop_
_entity.id
_entity.type
_entity.pdbx_description
1 polymer ?
#
loop_
_entity_poly.entity_id
_entity_poly.type
_entity_poly.pdbx_seq_one_letter_code
_entity_poly.pdbx_strand_id
1 'polypeptide(L)'
;MIPNVSAMVRAFLMAIAPVFGGAVSAEVSVTVAEFRQLSGWQEEDHQSALWVFLKTCSDMKPKDWRSLCALAVNQKNPKLFFELFFRPVFISNKAPGLFTGYFEPELNGSRTPTSRFRYPVYKLPPNLPKDRPWFTRREIETQGILANRNLEIAWVDDPVELFFLQIQGSGRVRLPDGDVVRLGYGGFNGRRYKSIGAELVRRGIYQDHQVSAQVIKNWVKRNPVAGRELLRHSPGFVFFREIPNLPVYDGPLGAMNRSLTTLRSLAVDPRFVPLGAPVWLEKQGERSLRRLMIAQDTGSAIKGPQRGDIFVGTGKAAGRVAGSIKDTGRMFVLMPIQRAYTALLEPGR
;
A
#
# COMPACT_ATOMS: atom_id res chain seq x y z
N MET A 1 32.52 1.54 -80.58
CA MET A 1 33.66 1.27 -79.67
C MET A 1 33.27 1.72 -78.24
N ILE A 2 32.98 0.79 -77.41
CA ILE A 2 32.52 1.01 -76.00
C ILE A 2 33.57 0.34 -75.16
N PRO A 3 34.12 1.02 -74.11
CA PRO A 3 34.77 0.30 -73.02
C PRO A 3 33.87 0.17 -71.83
N ASN A 4 33.82 -1.03 -71.33
CA ASN A 4 33.27 -1.50 -70.08
C ASN A 4 33.96 -0.85 -68.88
N VAL A 5 33.21 -0.39 -67.91
CA VAL A 5 33.72 -0.05 -66.54
C VAL A 5 32.91 -0.83 -65.52
N SER A 6 33.51 -1.86 -64.95
CA SER A 6 33.03 -2.59 -63.78
C SER A 6 33.20 -1.75 -62.58
N ALA A 7 32.09 -1.39 -61.92
CA ALA A 7 32.11 -0.75 -60.56
C ALA A 7 31.95 -1.84 -59.47
N MET A 8 33.01 -2.04 -58.71
CA MET A 8 33.01 -2.83 -57.48
C MET A 8 32.13 -2.16 -56.42
N VAL A 9 31.04 -2.80 -56.04
CA VAL A 9 30.26 -2.44 -54.83
C VAL A 9 30.91 -3.14 -53.65
N ARG A 10 31.61 -2.38 -52.79
CA ARG A 10 32.05 -2.85 -51.47
C ARG A 10 30.87 -2.76 -50.52
N ALA A 11 30.32 -3.91 -50.15
CA ALA A 11 29.34 -4.02 -49.06
C ALA A 11 30.06 -3.77 -47.71
N PHE A 12 29.67 -2.68 -47.03
CA PHE A 12 30.05 -2.40 -45.64
C PHE A 12 29.05 -3.15 -44.75
N LEU A 13 29.44 -4.28 -44.20
CA LEU A 13 28.74 -4.97 -43.14
C LEU A 13 28.96 -4.16 -41.84
N MET A 14 27.99 -3.32 -41.46
CA MET A 14 27.88 -2.81 -40.10
C MET A 14 27.36 -3.94 -39.21
N ALA A 15 28.25 -4.46 -38.37
CA ALA A 15 27.90 -5.33 -37.27
C ALA A 15 27.13 -4.49 -36.25
N ILE A 16 25.80 -4.63 -36.19
CA ILE A 16 24.97 -4.13 -35.10
C ILE A 16 25.21 -5.05 -33.90
N ALA A 17 26.06 -4.66 -32.99
CA ALA A 17 26.15 -5.30 -31.68
C ALA A 17 24.83 -5.07 -30.95
N PRO A 18 24.15 -6.12 -30.43
CA PRO A 18 23.00 -5.93 -29.58
C PRO A 18 23.45 -5.27 -28.28
N VAL A 19 23.06 -4.01 -28.07
CA VAL A 19 23.15 -3.38 -26.76
C VAL A 19 22.17 -4.11 -25.85
N PHE A 20 22.65 -5.11 -25.14
CA PHE A 20 21.95 -5.64 -23.98
C PHE A 20 21.90 -4.52 -22.94
N GLY A 21 20.83 -3.75 -22.94
CA GLY A 21 20.43 -2.89 -21.84
C GLY A 21 20.12 -3.76 -20.64
N GLY A 22 21.15 -4.18 -19.91
CA GLY A 22 20.98 -4.78 -18.59
C GLY A 22 20.24 -3.78 -17.73
N ALA A 23 19.05 -4.14 -17.25
CA ALA A 23 18.40 -3.41 -16.19
C ALA A 23 19.39 -3.38 -15.01
N VAL A 24 20.03 -2.22 -14.79
CA VAL A 24 20.87 -2.00 -13.62
C VAL A 24 19.92 -2.12 -12.43
N SER A 25 19.94 -3.29 -11.79
CA SER A 25 19.32 -3.46 -10.48
C SER A 25 19.99 -2.42 -9.59
N ALA A 26 19.23 -1.41 -9.16
CA ALA A 26 19.77 -0.39 -8.25
C ALA A 26 20.32 -1.11 -7.02
N GLU A 27 21.60 -0.98 -6.81
CA GLU A 27 22.33 -1.61 -5.72
C GLU A 27 21.72 -1.19 -4.38
N VAL A 28 21.27 -2.15 -3.61
CA VAL A 28 20.70 -1.91 -2.28
C VAL A 28 21.85 -1.79 -1.29
N SER A 29 21.94 -0.65 -0.61
CA SER A 29 22.88 -0.42 0.49
C SER A 29 22.19 -0.62 1.84
N VAL A 30 22.93 -1.18 2.78
CA VAL A 30 22.49 -1.37 4.16
C VAL A 30 23.49 -0.69 5.09
N THR A 31 23.01 0.12 6.02
CA THR A 31 23.82 0.81 7.02
C THR A 31 23.19 0.67 8.39
N VAL A 32 23.94 0.25 9.38
CA VAL A 32 23.51 0.26 10.79
C VAL A 32 23.79 1.64 11.37
N ALA A 33 22.76 2.25 11.93
CA ALA A 33 22.80 3.53 12.58
C ALA A 33 22.73 3.40 14.10
N GLU A 34 23.02 4.47 14.82
CA GLU A 34 22.82 4.56 16.24
C GLU A 34 21.54 5.36 16.57
N PHE A 35 20.90 5.07 17.70
CA PHE A 35 19.67 5.75 18.11
C PHE A 35 19.85 7.27 18.27
N ARG A 36 21.06 7.77 18.63
CA ARG A 36 21.36 9.21 18.68
C ARG A 36 21.28 9.92 17.31
N GLN A 37 21.33 9.15 16.21
CA GLN A 37 21.21 9.68 14.84
C GLN A 37 19.75 9.79 14.38
N LEU A 38 18.82 9.27 15.15
CA LEU A 38 17.38 9.32 14.89
C LEU A 38 16.81 10.62 15.45
N SER A 39 16.46 11.55 14.55
CA SER A 39 15.95 12.85 14.97
C SER A 39 14.60 12.74 15.68
N GLY A 40 14.51 13.18 16.93
CA GLY A 40 13.29 13.14 17.74
C GLY A 40 13.07 11.80 18.46
N TRP A 41 14.06 10.91 18.49
CA TRP A 41 13.94 9.63 19.19
C TRP A 41 13.71 9.79 20.70
N GLN A 42 14.30 10.80 21.32
CA GLN A 42 14.21 11.02 22.76
C GLN A 42 12.80 11.47 23.20
N GLU A 43 12.09 12.15 22.32
CA GLU A 43 10.76 12.72 22.55
C GLU A 43 9.62 11.78 22.14
N GLU A 44 9.95 10.57 21.66
CA GLU A 44 8.97 9.59 21.18
C GLU A 44 8.17 8.96 22.32
N ASP A 45 6.88 8.73 22.08
CA ASP A 45 6.01 7.91 22.93
C ASP A 45 6.27 6.41 22.67
N HIS A 46 7.36 5.91 23.22
CA HIS A 46 7.79 4.52 23.08
C HIS A 46 6.78 3.53 23.70
N GLN A 47 6.00 3.96 24.70
CA GLN A 47 4.98 3.13 25.32
C GLN A 47 3.86 2.79 24.34
N SER A 48 3.34 3.78 23.63
CA SER A 48 2.35 3.55 22.56
C SER A 48 2.90 2.68 21.44
N ALA A 49 4.17 2.87 21.07
CA ALA A 49 4.82 2.04 20.05
C ALA A 49 4.97 0.57 20.51
N LEU A 50 5.39 0.35 21.76
CA LEU A 50 5.51 -0.98 22.34
C LEU A 50 4.15 -1.68 22.40
N TRP A 51 3.09 -0.98 22.77
CA TRP A 51 1.74 -1.54 22.78
C TRP A 51 1.29 -2.02 21.38
N VAL A 52 1.58 -1.26 20.33
CA VAL A 52 1.26 -1.67 18.96
C VAL A 52 2.17 -2.82 18.50
N PHE A 53 3.44 -2.82 18.88
CA PHE A 53 4.36 -3.93 18.62
C PHE A 53 3.84 -5.25 19.23
N LEU A 54 3.36 -5.22 20.46
CA LEU A 54 2.80 -6.38 21.15
C LEU A 54 1.56 -6.98 20.47
N LYS A 55 0.81 -6.20 19.70
CA LYS A 55 -0.33 -6.72 18.92
C LYS A 55 0.07 -7.75 17.85
N THR A 56 1.28 -7.66 17.33
CA THR A 56 1.72 -8.44 16.15
C THR A 56 3.00 -9.22 16.37
N CYS A 57 3.79 -8.92 17.38
CA CYS A 57 5.11 -9.51 17.55
C CYS A 57 5.07 -11.04 17.75
N SER A 58 4.04 -11.57 18.37
CA SER A 58 3.82 -13.01 18.54
C SER A 58 3.60 -13.75 17.22
N ASP A 59 3.16 -13.06 16.18
CA ASP A 59 2.90 -13.63 14.86
C ASP A 59 4.16 -13.70 14.00
N MET A 60 5.24 -13.09 14.45
CA MET A 60 6.52 -13.11 13.74
C MET A 60 7.18 -14.52 13.84
N LYS A 61 7.47 -15.09 12.67
CA LYS A 61 7.94 -16.49 12.57
C LYS A 61 9.35 -16.74 13.12
N PRO A 62 10.37 -15.85 12.90
CA PRO A 62 11.72 -16.10 13.34
C PRO A 62 11.84 -16.19 14.88
N LYS A 63 12.65 -17.14 15.38
CA LYS A 63 12.78 -17.40 16.83
C LYS A 63 13.27 -16.18 17.62
N ASP A 64 14.24 -15.44 17.08
CA ASP A 64 14.78 -14.21 17.68
C ASP A 64 13.69 -13.15 17.93
N TRP A 65 12.78 -12.94 16.98
CA TRP A 65 11.63 -12.05 17.16
C TRP A 65 10.68 -12.54 18.24
N ARG A 66 10.41 -13.82 18.32
CA ARG A 66 9.52 -14.41 19.34
C ARG A 66 10.08 -14.25 20.75
N SER A 67 11.40 -14.45 20.92
CA SER A 67 12.06 -14.21 22.20
C SER A 67 11.97 -12.75 22.64
N LEU A 68 12.15 -11.80 21.70
CA LEU A 68 12.01 -10.38 21.97
C LEU A 68 10.55 -10.00 22.31
N CYS A 69 9.58 -10.63 21.67
CA CYS A 69 8.17 -10.44 22.02
C CYS A 69 7.86 -10.87 23.44
N ALA A 70 8.38 -12.02 23.88
CA ALA A 70 8.21 -12.50 25.24
C ALA A 70 8.83 -11.54 26.27
N LEU A 71 10.00 -10.97 25.97
CA LEU A 71 10.63 -9.95 26.81
C LEU A 71 9.83 -8.63 26.83
N ALA A 72 9.25 -8.25 25.70
CA ALA A 72 8.51 -7.00 25.53
C ALA A 72 7.27 -6.89 26.45
N VAL A 73 6.61 -8.01 26.71
CA VAL A 73 5.36 -8.06 27.53
C VAL A 73 5.53 -7.44 28.91
N ASN A 74 6.70 -7.63 29.54
CA ASN A 74 6.97 -7.21 30.91
C ASN A 74 7.85 -5.96 31.00
N GLN A 75 8.05 -5.23 29.89
CA GLN A 75 8.96 -4.08 29.89
C GLN A 75 8.34 -2.84 30.56
N LYS A 76 9.01 -2.36 31.61
CA LYS A 76 8.66 -1.12 32.28
C LYS A 76 9.26 0.13 31.64
N ASN A 77 10.33 -0.04 30.84
CA ASN A 77 10.98 1.04 30.10
C ASN A 77 11.03 0.69 28.61
N PRO A 78 10.00 1.05 27.84
CA PRO A 78 9.90 0.73 26.42
C PRO A 78 11.05 1.30 25.57
N LYS A 79 11.53 2.51 25.87
CA LYS A 79 12.67 3.11 25.18
C LYS A 79 13.91 2.25 25.33
N LEU A 80 14.25 1.91 26.57
CA LEU A 80 15.42 1.08 26.87
C LEU A 80 15.29 -0.32 26.23
N PHE A 81 14.07 -0.88 26.17
CA PHE A 81 13.82 -2.14 25.45
C PHE A 81 14.24 -2.05 23.98
N PHE A 82 13.78 -1.02 23.25
CA PHE A 82 14.16 -0.86 21.85
C PHE A 82 15.67 -0.62 21.71
N GLU A 83 16.28 0.20 22.54
CA GLU A 83 17.70 0.52 22.49
C GLU A 83 18.62 -0.66 22.82
N LEU A 84 18.22 -1.53 23.75
CA LEU A 84 19.03 -2.70 24.15
C LEU A 84 18.96 -3.84 23.13
N PHE A 85 17.80 -4.08 22.55
CA PHE A 85 17.59 -5.29 21.75
C PHE A 85 17.60 -5.09 20.23
N PHE A 86 17.55 -3.85 19.78
CA PHE A 86 17.50 -3.52 18.35
C PHE A 86 18.64 -2.61 17.92
N ARG A 87 18.83 -2.54 16.60
CA ARG A 87 19.63 -1.49 15.93
C ARG A 87 18.83 -0.90 14.79
N PRO A 88 18.86 0.43 14.61
CA PRO A 88 18.29 1.08 13.45
C PRO A 88 19.08 0.71 12.19
N VAL A 89 18.42 0.17 11.19
CA VAL A 89 19.01 -0.23 9.92
C VAL A 89 18.43 0.65 8.82
N PHE A 90 19.27 1.39 8.13
CA PHE A 90 18.91 2.17 6.95
C PHE A 90 19.16 1.33 5.71
N ILE A 91 18.09 1.04 4.96
CA ILE A 91 18.14 0.26 3.71
C ILE A 91 17.79 1.22 2.58
N SER A 92 18.67 1.41 1.60
CA SER A 92 18.48 2.36 0.52
C SER A 92 18.90 1.78 -0.83
N ASN A 93 18.21 2.22 -1.87
CA ASN A 93 18.57 1.99 -3.27
C ASN A 93 18.90 3.30 -3.99
N LYS A 94 19.32 4.32 -3.25
CA LYS A 94 19.63 5.69 -3.72
C LYS A 94 18.40 6.48 -4.22
N ALA A 95 17.21 5.86 -4.35
CA ALA A 95 16.00 6.60 -4.64
C ALA A 95 15.53 7.40 -3.41
N PRO A 96 14.96 8.60 -3.59
CA PRO A 96 14.38 9.36 -2.49
C PRO A 96 13.27 8.55 -1.79
N GLY A 97 13.19 8.66 -0.48
CA GLY A 97 12.08 8.09 0.28
C GLY A 97 10.76 8.73 -0.14
N LEU A 98 9.72 7.91 -0.24
CA LEU A 98 8.35 8.35 -0.54
C LEU A 98 7.38 7.83 0.49
N PHE A 99 6.74 8.75 1.20
CA PHE A 99 5.75 8.45 2.21
C PHE A 99 4.41 9.04 1.83
N THR A 100 3.38 8.19 1.89
CA THR A 100 1.99 8.55 1.62
C THR A 100 1.11 8.18 2.80
N GLY A 101 -0.18 8.51 2.72
CA GLY A 101 -1.16 8.13 3.73
C GLY A 101 -2.29 7.31 3.14
N TYR A 102 -2.81 6.37 3.92
CA TYR A 102 -4.03 5.65 3.63
C TYR A 102 -4.96 5.63 4.85
N PHE A 103 -6.20 5.27 4.62
CA PHE A 103 -7.24 5.33 5.64
C PHE A 103 -8.31 4.26 5.41
N GLU A 104 -9.14 4.03 6.39
CA GLU A 104 -10.31 3.17 6.26
C GLU A 104 -11.53 4.02 5.83
N PRO A 105 -12.02 3.92 4.58
CA PRO A 105 -13.23 4.63 4.15
C PRO A 105 -14.48 4.11 4.86
N GLU A 106 -15.44 5.02 5.07
CA GLU A 106 -16.78 4.69 5.51
C GLU A 106 -17.78 5.16 4.47
N LEU A 107 -18.56 4.22 3.93
CA LEU A 107 -19.58 4.43 2.91
C LEU A 107 -20.97 4.15 3.48
N ASN A 108 -22.00 4.80 2.91
CA ASN A 108 -23.38 4.40 3.18
C ASN A 108 -23.78 3.24 2.28
N GLY A 109 -24.57 2.29 2.80
CA GLY A 109 -25.00 1.14 2.03
C GLY A 109 -26.20 0.43 2.60
N SER A 110 -26.54 -0.73 2.00
CA SER A 110 -27.61 -1.62 2.41
C SER A 110 -27.20 -3.07 2.20
N ARG A 111 -27.80 -4.01 2.92
CA ARG A 111 -27.62 -5.46 2.70
C ARG A 111 -28.35 -5.95 1.44
N THR A 112 -29.32 -5.19 0.97
CA THR A 112 -30.11 -5.50 -0.23
C THR A 112 -30.04 -4.33 -1.23
N PRO A 113 -30.16 -4.59 -2.54
CA PRO A 113 -30.20 -3.54 -3.54
C PRO A 113 -31.47 -2.69 -3.40
N THR A 114 -31.35 -1.38 -3.59
CA THR A 114 -32.46 -0.43 -3.60
C THR A 114 -32.26 0.57 -4.74
N SER A 115 -33.24 1.48 -4.95
CA SER A 115 -33.10 2.58 -5.93
C SER A 115 -31.89 3.47 -5.64
N ARG A 116 -31.50 3.62 -4.37
CA ARG A 116 -30.32 4.37 -3.92
C ARG A 116 -29.06 3.52 -3.91
N PHE A 117 -29.09 2.37 -3.26
CA PHE A 117 -27.92 1.50 -3.07
C PHE A 117 -27.85 0.46 -4.19
N ARG A 118 -27.10 0.76 -5.25
CA ARG A 118 -27.09 0.00 -6.51
C ARG A 118 -25.74 -0.65 -6.85
N TYR A 119 -24.66 -0.22 -6.18
CA TYR A 119 -23.30 -0.67 -6.53
C TYR A 119 -22.83 -1.74 -5.55
N PRO A 120 -22.73 -3.00 -6.01
CA PRO A 120 -22.42 -4.12 -5.13
C PRO A 120 -20.95 -4.15 -4.71
N VAL A 121 -20.74 -4.47 -3.44
CA VAL A 121 -19.44 -4.86 -2.86
C VAL A 121 -19.36 -6.36 -2.87
N TYR A 122 -18.43 -6.95 -3.60
CA TYR A 122 -18.35 -8.38 -3.83
C TYR A 122 -17.34 -9.10 -2.95
N LYS A 123 -17.73 -10.33 -2.53
CA LYS A 123 -16.80 -11.35 -2.02
C LYS A 123 -15.90 -11.86 -3.13
N LEU A 124 -14.74 -12.42 -2.71
CA LEU A 124 -13.85 -13.12 -3.63
C LEU A 124 -14.58 -14.32 -4.27
N PRO A 125 -14.64 -14.41 -5.60
CA PRO A 125 -15.20 -15.59 -6.26
C PRO A 125 -14.38 -16.86 -5.92
N PRO A 126 -15.02 -17.99 -5.57
CA PRO A 126 -14.30 -19.21 -5.18
C PRO A 126 -13.41 -19.78 -6.29
N ASN A 127 -13.80 -19.56 -7.56
CA ASN A 127 -13.12 -20.07 -8.74
C ASN A 127 -12.20 -19.04 -9.41
N LEU A 128 -11.68 -18.06 -8.66
CA LEU A 128 -10.75 -17.09 -9.20
C LEU A 128 -9.40 -17.78 -9.49
N PRO A 129 -8.86 -17.68 -10.72
CA PRO A 129 -7.54 -18.24 -11.04
C PRO A 129 -6.44 -17.68 -10.13
N LYS A 130 -5.52 -18.54 -9.68
CA LYS A 130 -4.38 -18.13 -8.85
C LYS A 130 -3.11 -17.83 -9.66
N ASP A 131 -3.01 -18.40 -10.85
CA ASP A 131 -1.84 -18.44 -11.71
C ASP A 131 -1.88 -17.44 -12.86
N ARG A 132 -3.05 -16.88 -13.16
CA ARG A 132 -3.25 -15.94 -14.26
C ARG A 132 -4.24 -14.82 -13.91
N PRO A 133 -4.15 -13.65 -14.59
CA PRO A 133 -5.13 -12.59 -14.43
C PRO A 133 -6.54 -13.04 -14.85
N TRP A 134 -7.53 -12.61 -14.09
CA TRP A 134 -8.95 -12.83 -14.41
C TRP A 134 -9.51 -11.66 -15.24
N PHE A 135 -10.86 -11.58 -15.34
CA PHE A 135 -11.54 -10.50 -16.05
C PHE A 135 -11.12 -9.11 -15.55
N THR A 136 -11.10 -8.16 -16.46
CA THR A 136 -10.86 -6.76 -16.14
C THR A 136 -12.05 -6.15 -15.38
N ARG A 137 -11.82 -5.02 -14.72
CA ARG A 137 -12.91 -4.21 -14.13
C ARG A 137 -14.04 -3.96 -15.15
N ARG A 138 -13.68 -3.58 -16.37
CA ARG A 138 -14.66 -3.33 -17.44
C ARG A 138 -15.54 -4.54 -17.68
N GLU A 139 -14.96 -5.69 -17.90
CA GLU A 139 -15.69 -6.95 -18.15
C GLU A 139 -16.56 -7.32 -16.95
N ILE A 140 -16.04 -7.22 -15.73
CA ILE A 140 -16.79 -7.50 -14.49
C ILE A 140 -18.03 -6.58 -14.39
N GLU A 141 -17.87 -5.29 -14.65
CA GLU A 141 -18.94 -4.29 -14.50
C GLU A 141 -19.94 -4.25 -15.65
N THR A 142 -19.58 -4.76 -16.85
CA THR A 142 -20.43 -4.63 -18.05
C THR A 142 -21.03 -5.93 -18.56
N GLN A 143 -20.43 -7.09 -18.24
CA GLN A 143 -20.83 -8.38 -18.79
C GLN A 143 -21.55 -9.29 -17.78
N GLY A 144 -21.89 -8.79 -16.60
CA GLY A 144 -22.59 -9.57 -15.58
C GLY A 144 -21.82 -10.78 -15.05
N ILE A 145 -20.48 -10.75 -15.09
CA ILE A 145 -19.61 -11.88 -14.69
C ILE A 145 -19.90 -12.39 -13.29
N LEU A 146 -20.34 -11.50 -12.39
CA LEU A 146 -20.64 -11.82 -10.98
C LEU A 146 -22.14 -11.93 -10.69
N ALA A 147 -23.00 -11.71 -11.69
CA ALA A 147 -24.46 -11.74 -11.50
C ALA A 147 -24.93 -13.13 -11.06
N ASN A 148 -25.92 -13.16 -10.15
CA ASN A 148 -26.59 -14.38 -9.66
C ASN A 148 -25.65 -15.41 -8.99
N ARG A 149 -24.53 -14.94 -8.41
CA ARG A 149 -23.57 -15.82 -7.72
C ARG A 149 -23.61 -15.69 -6.19
N ASN A 150 -24.49 -14.88 -5.65
CA ASN A 150 -24.63 -14.60 -4.21
C ASN A 150 -23.30 -14.17 -3.56
N LEU A 151 -22.56 -13.32 -4.30
CA LEU A 151 -21.25 -12.82 -3.85
C LEU A 151 -21.32 -11.42 -3.25
N GLU A 152 -22.48 -10.80 -3.25
CA GLU A 152 -22.70 -9.46 -2.72
C GLU A 152 -22.65 -9.46 -1.19
N ILE A 153 -21.82 -8.59 -0.60
CA ILE A 153 -21.76 -8.35 0.85
C ILE A 153 -22.74 -7.24 1.23
N ALA A 154 -22.76 -6.19 0.44
CA ALA A 154 -23.58 -5.00 0.60
C ALA A 154 -23.67 -4.25 -0.73
N TRP A 155 -24.55 -3.27 -0.83
CA TRP A 155 -24.68 -2.33 -1.94
C TRP A 155 -24.45 -0.91 -1.42
N VAL A 156 -23.69 -0.10 -2.16
CA VAL A 156 -23.40 1.30 -1.83
C VAL A 156 -24.03 2.26 -2.83
N ASP A 157 -24.09 3.55 -2.49
CA ASP A 157 -24.76 4.57 -3.29
C ASP A 157 -23.83 5.30 -4.29
N ASP A 158 -22.51 5.21 -4.11
CA ASP A 158 -21.54 5.94 -4.91
C ASP A 158 -20.47 5.02 -5.53
N PRO A 159 -20.44 4.86 -6.87
CA PRO A 159 -19.45 3.99 -7.53
C PRO A 159 -18.02 4.54 -7.46
N VAL A 160 -17.87 5.86 -7.25
CA VAL A 160 -16.55 6.48 -7.11
C VAL A 160 -15.97 6.14 -5.74
N GLU A 161 -16.79 6.24 -4.69
CA GLU A 161 -16.38 5.85 -3.34
C GLU A 161 -16.07 4.35 -3.28
N LEU A 162 -16.87 3.50 -3.97
CA LEU A 162 -16.58 2.08 -4.09
C LEU A 162 -15.23 1.81 -4.78
N PHE A 163 -14.93 2.55 -5.86
CA PHE A 163 -13.63 2.43 -6.52
C PHE A 163 -12.47 2.79 -5.58
N PHE A 164 -12.61 3.89 -4.82
CA PHE A 164 -11.60 4.28 -3.84
C PHE A 164 -11.52 3.30 -2.65
N LEU A 165 -12.63 2.73 -2.21
CA LEU A 165 -12.65 1.64 -1.23
C LEU A 165 -11.81 0.45 -1.72
N GLN A 166 -11.91 0.09 -2.99
CA GLN A 166 -11.09 -0.99 -3.57
C GLN A 166 -9.59 -0.64 -3.62
N ILE A 167 -9.22 0.63 -3.78
CA ILE A 167 -7.83 1.08 -3.68
C ILE A 167 -7.32 0.96 -2.25
N GLN A 168 -8.14 1.32 -1.25
CA GLN A 168 -7.76 1.22 0.17
C GLN A 168 -7.71 -0.23 0.67
N GLY A 169 -8.46 -1.15 0.06
CA GLY A 169 -8.47 -2.58 0.37
C GLY A 169 -9.27 -2.98 1.61
N SER A 170 -9.73 -2.04 2.41
CA SER A 170 -10.59 -2.24 3.58
C SER A 170 -11.52 -1.05 3.77
N GLY A 171 -12.58 -1.21 4.55
CA GLY A 171 -13.51 -0.12 4.85
C GLY A 171 -14.73 -0.54 5.65
N ARG A 172 -15.67 0.38 5.76
CA ARG A 172 -16.93 0.22 6.48
C ARG A 172 -18.11 0.56 5.59
N VAL A 173 -19.18 -0.20 5.73
CA VAL A 173 -20.49 0.16 5.15
C VAL A 173 -21.47 0.38 6.29
N ARG A 174 -21.92 1.62 6.44
CA ARG A 174 -22.94 2.00 7.43
C ARG A 174 -24.31 1.71 6.84
N LEU A 175 -25.07 0.89 7.51
CA LEU A 175 -26.43 0.51 7.14
C LEU A 175 -27.47 1.51 7.66
N PRO A 176 -28.70 1.53 7.11
CA PRO A 176 -29.74 2.48 7.52
C PRO A 176 -30.22 2.30 8.97
N ASP A 177 -30.09 1.10 9.54
CA ASP A 177 -30.41 0.77 10.93
C ASP A 177 -29.33 1.21 11.92
N GLY A 178 -28.17 1.71 11.42
CA GLY A 178 -27.03 2.13 12.22
C GLY A 178 -25.94 1.09 12.35
N ASP A 179 -26.18 -0.13 11.94
CA ASP A 179 -25.17 -1.20 11.92
C ASP A 179 -24.05 -0.90 10.95
N VAL A 180 -22.88 -1.49 11.21
CA VAL A 180 -21.67 -1.30 10.42
C VAL A 180 -21.12 -2.63 9.93
N VAL A 181 -21.13 -2.82 8.61
CA VAL A 181 -20.44 -3.94 7.96
C VAL A 181 -18.97 -3.60 7.83
N ARG A 182 -18.11 -4.40 8.46
CA ARG A 182 -16.65 -4.25 8.37
C ARG A 182 -16.13 -5.05 7.19
N LEU A 183 -15.41 -4.39 6.30
CA LEU A 183 -14.84 -4.96 5.08
C LEU A 183 -13.32 -5.07 5.21
N GLY A 184 -12.81 -6.27 5.03
CA GLY A 184 -11.38 -6.53 4.89
C GLY A 184 -11.04 -7.00 3.47
N TYR A 185 -9.77 -6.91 3.11
CA TYR A 185 -9.29 -7.41 1.83
C TYR A 185 -9.55 -8.90 1.67
N GLY A 186 -10.20 -9.28 0.58
CA GLY A 186 -10.51 -10.68 0.23
C GLY A 186 -9.62 -11.24 -0.88
N GLY A 187 -9.17 -10.37 -1.78
CA GLY A 187 -8.35 -10.72 -2.93
C GLY A 187 -8.53 -9.74 -4.08
N PHE A 188 -7.89 -10.01 -5.22
CA PHE A 188 -8.02 -9.19 -6.42
C PHE A 188 -7.97 -10.05 -7.69
N ASN A 189 -8.37 -9.47 -8.82
CA ASN A 189 -8.48 -10.15 -10.10
C ASN A 189 -7.14 -10.44 -10.82
N GLY A 190 -6.00 -10.31 -10.15
CA GLY A 190 -4.67 -10.53 -10.73
C GLY A 190 -4.20 -9.42 -11.67
N ARG A 191 -4.96 -8.33 -11.85
CA ARG A 191 -4.61 -7.21 -12.74
C ARG A 191 -4.13 -6.01 -11.94
N ARG A 192 -3.01 -5.44 -12.37
CA ARG A 192 -2.41 -4.28 -11.69
C ARG A 192 -3.28 -3.04 -11.81
N TYR A 193 -3.29 -2.24 -10.78
CA TYR A 193 -3.88 -0.90 -10.80
C TYR A 193 -3.18 -0.02 -11.85
N LYS A 194 -3.98 0.71 -12.64
CA LYS A 194 -3.52 1.81 -13.48
C LYS A 194 -4.07 3.12 -12.94
N SER A 195 -3.19 4.11 -12.77
CA SER A 195 -3.56 5.38 -12.18
C SER A 195 -4.58 6.14 -13.04
N ILE A 196 -5.77 6.33 -12.50
CA ILE A 196 -6.82 7.14 -13.13
C ILE A 196 -6.49 8.64 -13.06
N GLY A 197 -5.68 9.07 -12.08
CA GLY A 197 -5.15 10.43 -12.03
C GLY A 197 -4.16 10.69 -13.17
N ALA A 198 -3.20 9.81 -13.40
CA ALA A 198 -2.27 9.90 -14.52
C ALA A 198 -3.02 9.86 -15.86
N GLU A 199 -4.12 9.12 -15.95
CA GLU A 199 -4.96 9.10 -17.16
C GLU A 199 -5.65 10.46 -17.42
N LEU A 200 -6.10 11.15 -16.37
CA LEU A 200 -6.63 12.51 -16.51
C LEU A 200 -5.57 13.51 -17.00
N VAL A 201 -4.34 13.38 -16.52
CA VAL A 201 -3.19 14.18 -17.00
C VAL A 201 -2.89 13.85 -18.46
N ARG A 202 -2.82 12.58 -18.82
CA ARG A 202 -2.59 12.13 -20.21
C ARG A 202 -3.66 12.62 -21.19
N ARG A 203 -4.91 12.75 -20.73
CA ARG A 203 -6.02 13.32 -21.51
C ARG A 203 -6.00 14.86 -21.60
N GLY A 204 -5.05 15.52 -20.93
CA GLY A 204 -4.95 16.97 -20.90
C GLY A 204 -6.04 17.68 -20.07
N ILE A 205 -6.75 16.92 -19.20
CA ILE A 205 -7.87 17.46 -18.38
C ILE A 205 -7.31 18.21 -17.18
N TYR A 206 -6.22 17.73 -16.58
CA TYR A 206 -5.52 18.35 -15.45
C TYR A 206 -4.00 18.27 -15.63
N GLN A 207 -3.29 19.17 -14.97
CA GLN A 207 -1.84 19.06 -14.77
C GLN A 207 -1.54 18.13 -13.56
N ASP A 208 -0.35 17.51 -13.50
CA ASP A 208 0.00 16.55 -12.44
C ASP A 208 -0.20 17.12 -11.03
N HIS A 209 0.23 18.37 -10.82
CA HIS A 209 0.10 19.05 -9.52
C HIS A 209 -1.34 19.36 -9.11
N GLN A 210 -2.31 19.32 -10.03
CA GLN A 210 -3.72 19.56 -9.78
C GLN A 210 -4.47 18.29 -9.38
N VAL A 211 -3.88 17.10 -9.60
CA VAL A 211 -4.56 15.82 -9.39
C VAL A 211 -4.51 15.40 -7.93
N SER A 212 -5.68 15.22 -7.34
CA SER A 212 -5.87 14.59 -6.03
C SER A 212 -7.08 13.66 -6.06
N ALA A 213 -7.22 12.80 -5.05
CA ALA A 213 -8.39 11.93 -4.93
C ALA A 213 -9.70 12.75 -4.95
N GLN A 214 -9.73 13.91 -4.30
CA GLN A 214 -10.92 14.79 -4.28
C GLN A 214 -11.21 15.38 -5.65
N VAL A 215 -10.19 15.82 -6.38
CA VAL A 215 -10.35 16.36 -7.75
C VAL A 215 -10.88 15.28 -8.68
N ILE A 216 -10.36 14.06 -8.61
CA ILE A 216 -10.84 12.92 -9.39
C ILE A 216 -12.31 12.62 -9.06
N LYS A 217 -12.69 12.52 -7.78
CA LYS A 217 -14.06 12.29 -7.33
C LYS A 217 -15.01 13.38 -7.88
N ASN A 218 -14.63 14.63 -7.77
CA ASN A 218 -15.42 15.76 -8.25
C ASN A 218 -15.58 15.72 -9.78
N TRP A 219 -14.52 15.36 -10.50
CA TRP A 219 -14.59 15.27 -11.95
C TRP A 219 -15.51 14.13 -12.41
N VAL A 220 -15.39 12.94 -11.80
CA VAL A 220 -16.27 11.80 -12.13
C VAL A 220 -17.74 12.13 -11.85
N LYS A 221 -18.04 12.81 -10.74
CA LYS A 221 -19.42 13.23 -10.42
C LYS A 221 -19.99 14.20 -11.43
N ARG A 222 -19.20 15.16 -11.91
CA ARG A 222 -19.61 16.12 -12.95
C ARG A 222 -19.71 15.52 -14.35
N ASN A 223 -19.04 14.40 -14.59
CA ASN A 223 -18.96 13.75 -15.90
C ASN A 223 -19.34 12.25 -15.78
N PRO A 224 -20.60 11.89 -15.50
CA PRO A 224 -20.96 10.53 -15.08
C PRO A 224 -20.65 9.44 -16.14
N VAL A 225 -20.77 9.74 -17.43
CA VAL A 225 -20.45 8.78 -18.50
C VAL A 225 -18.94 8.65 -18.66
N ALA A 226 -18.24 9.77 -18.90
CA ALA A 226 -16.77 9.79 -19.03
C ALA A 226 -16.08 9.37 -17.74
N GLY A 227 -16.70 9.62 -16.59
CA GLY A 227 -16.23 9.21 -15.28
C GLY A 227 -16.23 7.69 -15.10
N ARG A 228 -17.31 7.00 -15.49
CA ARG A 228 -17.34 5.53 -15.49
C ARG A 228 -16.25 4.95 -16.38
N GLU A 229 -16.05 5.51 -17.56
CA GLU A 229 -14.98 5.09 -18.47
C GLU A 229 -13.58 5.35 -17.88
N LEU A 230 -13.39 6.44 -17.14
CA LEU A 230 -12.16 6.72 -16.41
C LEU A 230 -11.90 5.65 -15.33
N LEU A 231 -12.88 5.31 -14.51
CA LEU A 231 -12.73 4.27 -13.48
C LEU A 231 -12.36 2.91 -14.11
N ARG A 232 -12.97 2.57 -15.24
CA ARG A 232 -12.71 1.35 -16.03
C ARG A 232 -11.35 1.33 -16.73
N HIS A 233 -10.65 2.46 -16.79
CA HIS A 233 -9.26 2.50 -17.29
C HIS A 233 -8.33 1.64 -16.42
N SER A 234 -8.57 1.59 -15.11
CA SER A 234 -7.87 0.67 -14.22
C SER A 234 -8.48 -0.74 -14.32
N PRO A 235 -7.74 -1.74 -14.84
CA PRO A 235 -8.28 -3.09 -15.01
C PRO A 235 -8.36 -3.87 -13.70
N GLY A 236 -7.68 -3.40 -12.64
CA GLY A 236 -7.67 -4.03 -11.33
C GLY A 236 -9.02 -3.95 -10.64
N PHE A 237 -9.45 -5.06 -10.01
CA PHE A 237 -10.67 -5.15 -9.23
C PHE A 237 -10.40 -5.89 -7.93
N VAL A 238 -10.74 -5.27 -6.80
CA VAL A 238 -10.55 -5.84 -5.45
C VAL A 238 -11.86 -6.38 -4.94
N PHE A 239 -11.78 -7.57 -4.36
CA PHE A 239 -12.84 -8.25 -3.65
C PHE A 239 -12.63 -8.16 -2.15
N PHE A 240 -13.73 -8.27 -1.41
CA PHE A 240 -13.71 -8.10 0.03
C PHE A 240 -14.12 -9.38 0.77
N ARG A 241 -13.86 -9.39 2.06
CA ARG A 241 -14.48 -10.32 3.01
C ARG A 241 -15.11 -9.52 4.13
N GLU A 242 -16.20 -9.99 4.65
CA GLU A 242 -16.79 -9.43 5.86
C GLU A 242 -15.96 -9.84 7.08
N ILE A 243 -15.72 -8.90 7.97
CA ILE A 243 -15.01 -9.14 9.23
C ILE A 243 -16.03 -9.03 10.37
N PRO A 244 -16.62 -10.13 10.81
CA PRO A 244 -17.55 -10.13 11.94
C PRO A 244 -16.80 -9.80 13.24
N ASN A 245 -17.52 -9.24 14.20
CA ASN A 245 -17.06 -9.04 15.58
C ASN A 245 -15.81 -8.15 15.74
N LEU A 246 -15.41 -7.38 14.73
CA LEU A 246 -14.35 -6.40 14.88
C LEU A 246 -14.93 -5.14 15.54
N PRO A 247 -14.44 -4.73 16.74
CA PRO A 247 -14.97 -3.57 17.44
C PRO A 247 -14.96 -2.29 16.57
N VAL A 248 -15.97 -1.43 16.75
CA VAL A 248 -16.14 -0.22 15.92
C VAL A 248 -14.97 0.77 16.09
N TYR A 249 -14.37 0.83 17.28
CA TYR A 249 -13.21 1.69 17.58
C TYR A 249 -11.90 1.15 17.06
N ASP A 250 -11.82 -0.14 16.69
CA ASP A 250 -10.62 -0.73 16.10
C ASP A 250 -10.47 -0.33 14.63
N GLY A 251 -9.23 -0.14 14.20
CA GLY A 251 -8.90 0.02 12.78
C GLY A 251 -9.16 -1.27 11.98
N PRO A 252 -9.02 -1.22 10.65
CA PRO A 252 -9.17 -2.40 9.81
C PRO A 252 -8.06 -3.42 10.07
N LEU A 253 -8.26 -4.65 9.61
CA LEU A 253 -7.20 -5.67 9.68
C LEU A 253 -6.17 -5.43 8.58
N GLY A 254 -4.90 -5.27 8.97
CA GLY A 254 -3.77 -5.21 8.05
C GLY A 254 -3.32 -6.58 7.54
N ALA A 255 -2.20 -6.62 6.83
CA ALA A 255 -1.63 -7.84 6.25
C ALA A 255 -1.27 -8.92 7.29
N MET A 256 -1.04 -8.53 8.54
CA MET A 256 -0.82 -9.44 9.67
C MET A 256 -2.11 -9.92 10.34
N ASN A 257 -3.28 -9.59 9.78
CA ASN A 257 -4.59 -9.93 10.33
C ASN A 257 -4.81 -9.39 11.78
N ARG A 258 -4.23 -8.22 12.06
CA ARG A 258 -4.38 -7.47 13.32
C ARG A 258 -4.87 -6.06 13.02
N SER A 259 -5.64 -5.49 13.96
CA SER A 259 -6.17 -4.13 13.83
C SER A 259 -5.07 -3.09 13.73
N LEU A 260 -5.13 -2.28 12.68
CA LEU A 260 -4.23 -1.17 12.45
C LEU A 260 -4.49 -0.05 13.47
N THR A 261 -3.44 0.63 13.87
CA THR A 261 -3.48 1.73 14.82
C THR A 261 -3.10 3.04 14.12
N THR A 262 -3.96 4.05 14.26
CA THR A 262 -3.78 5.38 13.66
C THR A 262 -2.41 5.97 14.00
N LEU A 263 -1.67 6.41 12.97
CA LEU A 263 -0.33 6.99 13.08
C LEU A 263 0.70 6.10 13.78
N ARG A 264 0.44 4.78 13.86
CA ARG A 264 1.35 3.78 14.43
C ARG A 264 1.55 2.57 13.53
N SER A 265 0.60 2.30 12.63
CA SER A 265 0.74 1.22 11.64
C SER A 265 1.24 1.76 10.31
N LEU A 266 2.18 1.05 9.71
CA LEU A 266 2.83 1.39 8.45
C LEU A 266 2.68 0.24 7.47
N ALA A 267 2.25 0.53 6.24
CA ALA A 267 2.36 -0.40 5.12
C ALA A 267 3.73 -0.25 4.46
N VAL A 268 4.37 -1.38 4.17
CA VAL A 268 5.76 -1.45 3.71
C VAL A 268 5.93 -2.47 2.58
N ASP A 269 7.12 -2.50 1.97
CA ASP A 269 7.55 -3.60 1.11
C ASP A 269 8.19 -4.71 1.96
N PRO A 270 7.56 -5.89 2.11
CA PRO A 270 8.06 -6.95 2.98
C PRO A 270 9.37 -7.59 2.50
N ARG A 271 9.81 -7.27 1.28
CA ARG A 271 11.14 -7.68 0.79
C ARG A 271 12.29 -6.97 1.53
N PHE A 272 12.01 -5.77 2.06
CA PHE A 272 13.02 -4.93 2.74
C PHE A 272 12.71 -4.74 4.22
N VAL A 273 11.44 -4.69 4.57
CA VAL A 273 10.98 -4.44 5.94
C VAL A 273 10.14 -5.62 6.41
N PRO A 274 10.63 -6.44 7.34
CA PRO A 274 9.85 -7.56 7.86
C PRO A 274 8.53 -7.09 8.48
N LEU A 275 7.44 -7.78 8.18
CA LEU A 275 6.17 -7.50 8.83
C LEU A 275 6.28 -7.76 10.34
N GLY A 276 5.74 -6.86 11.15
CA GLY A 276 5.86 -6.83 12.61
C GLY A 276 7.05 -6.02 13.12
N ALA A 277 8.02 -5.67 12.25
CA ALA A 277 9.19 -4.91 12.67
C ALA A 277 8.81 -3.48 13.09
N PRO A 278 9.41 -2.94 14.17
CA PRO A 278 9.36 -1.52 14.46
C PRO A 278 10.15 -0.74 13.41
N VAL A 279 9.62 0.41 13.02
CA VAL A 279 10.21 1.29 11.98
C VAL A 279 10.22 2.72 12.50
N TRP A 280 11.39 3.31 12.61
CA TRP A 280 11.52 4.74 12.87
C TRP A 280 11.31 5.51 11.58
N LEU A 281 10.29 6.36 11.54
CA LEU A 281 9.93 7.18 10.40
C LEU A 281 10.29 8.65 10.66
N GLU A 282 11.02 9.27 9.72
CA GLU A 282 11.28 10.70 9.65
C GLU A 282 10.73 11.24 8.34
N LYS A 283 9.41 11.52 8.33
CA LYS A 283 8.71 12.11 7.20
C LYS A 283 8.84 13.63 7.24
N GLN A 284 9.19 14.24 6.13
CA GLN A 284 9.23 15.69 5.92
C GLN A 284 7.87 16.23 5.44
N GLY A 285 7.84 17.46 4.95
CA GLY A 285 6.65 18.11 4.41
C GLY A 285 5.90 18.96 5.45
N GLU A 286 4.76 19.50 5.05
CA GLU A 286 3.96 20.44 5.83
C GLU A 286 3.57 19.90 7.22
N ARG A 287 3.29 18.62 7.29
CA ARG A 287 3.04 17.88 8.54
C ARG A 287 4.15 16.89 8.77
N SER A 288 5.34 17.38 9.13
CA SER A 288 6.46 16.51 9.46
C SER A 288 6.09 15.52 10.54
N LEU A 289 6.61 14.28 10.44
CA LEU A 289 6.34 13.23 11.40
C LEU A 289 7.63 12.51 11.74
N ARG A 290 7.95 12.42 13.02
CA ARG A 290 9.02 11.61 13.58
C ARG A 290 8.38 10.64 14.56
N ARG A 291 8.35 9.35 14.21
CA ARG A 291 7.56 8.40 14.97
C ARG A 291 8.03 6.96 14.82
N LEU A 292 7.98 6.22 15.91
CA LEU A 292 8.15 4.79 15.90
C LEU A 292 6.82 4.13 15.51
N MET A 293 6.81 3.50 14.35
CA MET A 293 5.65 2.81 13.77
C MET A 293 5.93 1.31 13.69
N ILE A 294 4.90 0.52 13.48
CA ILE A 294 5.02 -0.93 13.30
C ILE A 294 4.59 -1.30 11.88
N ALA A 295 5.40 -2.11 11.21
CA ALA A 295 5.15 -2.60 9.87
C ALA A 295 4.06 -3.69 9.89
N GLN A 296 2.79 -3.30 9.85
CA GLN A 296 1.65 -4.22 10.03
C GLN A 296 0.85 -4.45 8.76
N ASP A 297 1.20 -3.76 7.67
CA ASP A 297 0.43 -3.82 6.43
C ASP A 297 1.33 -3.79 5.19
N THR A 298 0.72 -4.06 4.03
CA THR A 298 1.36 -4.04 2.72
C THR A 298 0.42 -3.43 1.69
N GLY A 299 1.00 -2.98 0.57
CA GLY A 299 0.20 -2.52 -0.57
C GLY A 299 0.86 -2.87 -1.91
N SER A 300 0.05 -3.06 -2.94
CA SER A 300 0.55 -3.38 -4.29
C SER A 300 1.44 -2.28 -4.87
N ALA A 301 1.19 -1.02 -4.49
CA ALA A 301 1.96 0.16 -4.88
C ALA A 301 3.09 0.52 -3.88
N ILE A 302 3.19 -0.20 -2.75
CA ILE A 302 4.20 0.07 -1.73
C ILE A 302 5.40 -0.84 -2.01
N LYS A 303 6.31 -0.34 -2.85
CA LYS A 303 7.49 -1.09 -3.33
C LYS A 303 8.76 -0.29 -3.18
N GLY A 304 9.77 -0.92 -2.61
CA GLY A 304 11.11 -0.36 -2.37
C GLY A 304 11.45 -0.16 -0.90
N PRO A 305 12.77 0.01 -0.60
CA PRO A 305 13.27 0.03 0.78
C PRO A 305 12.90 1.31 1.56
N GLN A 306 12.68 2.43 0.85
CA GLN A 306 12.32 3.72 1.46
C GLN A 306 10.89 4.14 1.05
N ARG A 307 9.96 3.14 0.97
CA ARG A 307 8.55 3.35 0.66
C ARG A 307 7.68 2.96 1.85
N GLY A 308 6.95 3.90 2.41
CA GLY A 308 6.00 3.67 3.49
C GLY A 308 4.65 4.33 3.22
N ASP A 309 3.56 3.68 3.66
CA ASP A 309 2.20 4.23 3.62
C ASP A 309 1.63 4.25 5.03
N ILE A 310 1.28 5.44 5.54
CA ILE A 310 0.92 5.69 6.93
C ILE A 310 -0.57 5.49 7.10
N PHE A 311 -0.98 4.60 8.01
CA PHE A 311 -2.39 4.51 8.40
C PHE A 311 -2.80 5.72 9.24
N VAL A 312 -3.69 6.54 8.70
CA VAL A 312 -4.11 7.81 9.35
C VAL A 312 -5.48 7.76 10.01
N GLY A 313 -6.13 6.58 10.02
CA GLY A 313 -7.40 6.40 10.72
C GLY A 313 -8.58 6.07 9.82
N THR A 314 -9.79 6.34 10.30
CA THR A 314 -11.05 5.96 9.67
C THR A 314 -11.88 7.18 9.28
N GLY A 315 -12.64 7.09 8.19
CA GLY A 315 -13.64 8.04 7.77
C GLY A 315 -13.10 9.26 7.01
N LYS A 316 -14.00 10.20 6.73
CA LYS A 316 -13.73 11.34 5.81
C LYS A 316 -12.61 12.27 6.28
N ALA A 317 -12.48 12.49 7.60
CA ALA A 317 -11.41 13.34 8.14
C ALA A 317 -10.03 12.70 7.91
N ALA A 318 -9.90 11.41 8.20
CA ALA A 318 -8.69 10.63 7.91
C ALA A 318 -8.38 10.62 6.39
N GLY A 319 -9.41 10.49 5.55
CA GLY A 319 -9.24 10.54 4.10
C GLY A 319 -8.68 11.87 3.58
N ARG A 320 -9.06 13.01 4.18
CA ARG A 320 -8.45 14.31 3.83
C ARG A 320 -6.98 14.38 4.23
N VAL A 321 -6.64 13.90 5.42
CA VAL A 321 -5.25 13.82 5.88
C VAL A 321 -4.43 12.88 5.01
N ALA A 322 -4.92 11.67 4.73
CA ALA A 322 -4.26 10.71 3.85
C ALA A 322 -3.95 11.30 2.48
N GLY A 323 -4.94 11.97 1.88
CA GLY A 323 -4.82 12.57 0.54
C GLY A 323 -3.83 13.74 0.44
N SER A 324 -3.41 14.33 1.57
CA SER A 324 -2.41 15.40 1.61
C SER A 324 -0.98 14.90 1.85
N ILE A 325 -0.80 13.62 2.17
CA ILE A 325 0.52 13.05 2.42
C ILE A 325 1.11 12.49 1.11
N LYS A 326 2.11 13.17 0.57
CA LYS A 326 2.99 12.71 -0.52
C LYS A 326 4.35 13.36 -0.29
N ASP A 327 5.05 12.88 0.70
CA ASP A 327 6.20 13.56 1.26
C ASP A 327 7.47 12.71 1.13
N THR A 328 8.62 13.38 1.11
CA THR A 328 9.93 12.76 1.22
C THR A 328 10.29 12.49 2.68
N GLY A 329 11.40 11.81 2.89
CA GLY A 329 11.91 11.51 4.21
C GLY A 329 12.79 10.28 4.20
N ARG A 330 12.99 9.69 5.36
CA ARG A 330 13.73 8.44 5.54
C ARG A 330 13.10 7.57 6.61
N MET A 331 13.32 6.27 6.51
CA MET A 331 12.91 5.33 7.55
C MET A 331 14.03 4.36 7.89
N PHE A 332 14.08 3.98 9.14
CA PHE A 332 15.02 2.99 9.69
C PHE A 332 14.24 1.82 10.23
N VAL A 333 14.58 0.62 9.80
CA VAL A 333 14.00 -0.61 10.35
C VAL A 333 14.74 -0.95 11.63
N LEU A 334 14.04 -1.08 12.76
CA LEU A 334 14.67 -1.58 13.98
C LEU A 334 14.77 -3.11 13.88
N MET A 335 15.95 -3.61 13.63
CA MET A 335 16.23 -5.03 13.55
C MET A 335 16.85 -5.56 14.83
N PRO A 336 16.53 -6.79 15.26
CA PRO A 336 17.30 -7.47 16.32
C PRO A 336 18.80 -7.38 16.04
N ILE A 337 19.61 -7.17 17.07
CA ILE A 337 21.04 -6.84 16.95
C ILE A 337 21.78 -7.79 15.99
N GLN A 338 21.61 -9.11 16.16
CA GLN A 338 22.28 -10.09 15.30
C GLN A 338 21.87 -9.93 13.83
N ARG A 339 20.58 -9.71 13.55
CA ARG A 339 20.09 -9.50 12.19
C ARG A 339 20.60 -8.20 11.57
N ALA A 340 20.69 -7.13 12.35
CA ALA A 340 21.22 -5.87 11.87
C ALA A 340 22.64 -6.00 11.33
N TYR A 341 23.50 -6.73 12.05
CA TYR A 341 24.87 -6.94 11.62
C TYR A 341 25.02 -8.01 10.52
N THR A 342 24.19 -9.04 10.52
CA THR A 342 24.15 -10.01 9.40
C THR A 342 23.72 -9.33 8.09
N ALA A 343 22.77 -8.43 8.14
CA ALA A 343 22.33 -7.67 6.97
C ALA A 343 23.42 -6.79 6.34
N LEU A 344 24.42 -6.37 7.12
CA LEU A 344 25.62 -5.67 6.59
C LEU A 344 26.53 -6.60 5.77
N LEU A 345 26.59 -7.88 6.15
CA LEU A 345 27.49 -8.85 5.51
C LEU A 345 26.87 -9.42 4.22
N GLU A 346 25.55 -9.42 4.12
CA GLU A 346 24.79 -9.98 3.00
C GLU A 346 23.73 -8.97 2.48
N PRO A 347 24.14 -7.84 1.93
CA PRO A 347 23.20 -6.87 1.39
C PRO A 347 22.47 -7.46 0.17
N GLY A 348 21.16 -7.77 0.32
CA GLY A 348 20.31 -8.20 -0.80
C GLY A 348 19.80 -9.64 -0.74
N ARG A 349 19.97 -10.35 0.37
CA ARG A 349 19.27 -11.62 0.65
C ARG A 349 17.96 -11.44 1.40
#